data_ccd069d3695b951700cdbe8977392c95
#
_entry.id   ccd069d3695b951700cdbe8977392c95
#
_cell.length_a   1.000
_cell.length_b   1.000
_cell.length_c   1.000
_cell.angle_alpha   90.00
_cell.angle_beta   90.00
_cell.angle_gamma   90.00
#
_symmetry.space_group_name_H-M   'P 1'
#
loop_
_entity.id
_entity.type
_entity.pdbx_description
1 polymer ?
#
loop_
_entity_poly.entity_id
_entity_poly.type
_entity_poly.pdbx_seq_one_letter_code
_entity_poly.pdbx_strand_id
1 'polypeptide(L)'
;MLKTLEQQYQFQYPELYHRLYADQMLDIGEYASHWSKEVYPRLKNHPPLFLYSGEFELIPLANIAETIEELNGEDSWFSINPDYLFIPFGQTGGGDYYCFLYNQNAPSLARACSSCPIVLLYHDSDEAELLANTLEDFFFYEMLNSVNDIYEGSLVRSEGDFYENITRLLQSHLPYITNEAQRQVLQEVYSRKLTNFTRVLPRSTQTYQGLLSDEELEQLLQQYIPITGEKTFVYTTENEIESTPSRYIDGTLYVRVSPIPAKNDKVYDALKALNWRQNKVVTDRLEYSKKMQLYYNDQYGVPWEEYILGAFKERIEALKKFPNVTVTFEEANND
;
A
#
# COMPACT_ATOMS: atom_id res chain seq x y z
N MET A 1 9.93 2.57 25.78
CA MET A 1 8.91 2.37 24.73
C MET A 1 8.93 0.93 24.21
N LEU A 2 10.01 0.39 23.60
CA LEU A 2 10.00 -1.00 23.07
C LEU A 2 9.59 -2.03 24.14
N LYS A 3 10.18 -2.01 25.34
CA LYS A 3 9.83 -2.93 26.43
C LYS A 3 8.36 -2.85 26.85
N THR A 4 7.72 -1.70 26.70
CA THR A 4 6.28 -1.55 26.98
C THR A 4 5.44 -2.29 25.95
N LEU A 5 5.79 -2.16 24.66
CA LEU A 5 5.14 -2.90 23.56
C LEU A 5 5.34 -4.41 23.72
N GLU A 6 6.56 -4.86 24.02
CA GLU A 6 6.88 -6.27 24.26
C GLU A 6 6.04 -6.87 25.40
N GLN A 7 5.86 -6.12 26.50
CA GLN A 7 5.04 -6.55 27.63
C GLN A 7 3.55 -6.56 27.30
N GLN A 8 3.05 -5.53 26.61
CA GLN A 8 1.65 -5.39 26.27
C GLN A 8 1.18 -6.48 25.30
N TYR A 9 1.97 -6.78 24.27
CA TYR A 9 1.61 -7.73 23.21
C TYR A 9 2.31 -9.08 23.33
N GLN A 10 3.05 -9.32 24.42
CA GLN A 10 3.69 -10.60 24.78
C GLN A 10 4.64 -11.17 23.70
N PHE A 11 5.48 -10.34 23.14
CA PHE A 11 6.54 -10.71 22.21
C PHE A 11 7.89 -10.11 22.64
N GLN A 12 8.96 -10.38 21.89
CA GLN A 12 10.26 -9.73 22.09
C GLN A 12 10.82 -9.31 20.74
N TYR A 13 11.25 -8.05 20.63
CA TYR A 13 11.99 -7.60 19.45
C TYR A 13 13.34 -8.30 19.34
N PRO A 14 13.87 -8.52 18.11
CA PRO A 14 15.24 -8.95 17.90
C PRO A 14 16.23 -8.00 18.59
N GLU A 15 17.35 -8.55 19.09
CA GLU A 15 18.41 -7.74 19.72
C GLU A 15 18.91 -6.61 18.81
N LEU A 16 18.98 -6.89 17.51
CA LEU A 16 19.31 -5.88 16.50
C LEU A 16 18.35 -4.69 16.52
N TYR A 17 17.05 -4.93 16.71
CA TYR A 17 16.05 -3.84 16.76
C TYR A 17 16.21 -2.98 18.03
N HIS A 18 16.53 -3.61 19.16
CA HIS A 18 16.89 -2.88 20.39
C HIS A 18 18.14 -2.02 20.20
N ARG A 19 19.15 -2.54 19.49
CA ARG A 19 20.34 -1.79 19.17
C ARG A 19 20.05 -0.59 18.26
N LEU A 20 19.23 -0.78 17.22
CA LEU A 20 18.77 0.31 16.35
C LEU A 20 18.05 1.41 17.15
N TYR A 21 17.20 1.01 18.09
CA TYR A 21 16.53 1.95 18.97
C TYR A 21 17.50 2.74 19.85
N ALA A 22 18.46 2.05 20.46
CA ALA A 22 19.47 2.68 21.30
C ALA A 22 20.37 3.67 20.54
N ASP A 23 20.66 3.35 19.28
CA ASP A 23 21.48 4.16 18.37
C ASP A 23 20.67 5.25 17.64
N GLN A 24 19.38 5.44 17.98
CA GLN A 24 18.45 6.41 17.38
C GLN A 24 18.18 6.20 15.88
N MET A 25 18.44 4.99 15.37
CA MET A 25 18.18 4.65 13.97
C MET A 25 16.68 4.55 13.63
N LEU A 26 15.81 4.50 14.65
CA LEU A 26 14.35 4.43 14.51
C LEU A 26 13.68 5.80 14.69
N ASP A 27 14.45 6.89 14.70
CA ASP A 27 13.94 8.25 14.88
C ASP A 27 14.06 9.06 13.58
N ILE A 28 12.94 9.23 12.88
CA ILE A 28 12.83 10.08 11.69
C ILE A 28 12.33 11.49 12.00
N GLY A 29 12.12 11.80 13.30
CA GLY A 29 11.46 13.02 13.74
C GLY A 29 9.97 13.07 13.38
N GLU A 30 9.32 14.17 13.76
CA GLU A 30 7.90 14.39 13.44
C GLU A 30 7.74 14.74 11.95
N TYR A 31 6.94 13.92 11.24
CA TYR A 31 6.65 14.15 9.82
C TYR A 31 5.59 15.25 9.67
N ALA A 32 6.03 16.42 9.24
CA ALA A 32 5.18 17.60 9.06
C ALA A 32 5.58 18.36 7.78
N SER A 33 4.79 19.33 7.36
CA SER A 33 5.01 20.12 6.14
C SER A 33 6.38 20.82 6.04
N HIS A 34 7.07 20.99 7.15
CA HIS A 34 8.41 21.56 7.24
C HIS A 34 9.53 20.54 7.46
N TRP A 35 9.21 19.23 7.45
CA TRP A 35 10.14 18.14 7.73
C TRP A 35 11.42 18.19 6.88
N SER A 36 11.30 18.42 5.58
CA SER A 36 12.45 18.51 4.66
C SER A 36 13.40 19.67 4.98
N LYS A 37 12.89 20.76 5.59
CA LYS A 37 13.67 21.96 5.90
C LYS A 37 14.27 21.93 7.30
N GLU A 38 13.57 21.34 8.26
CA GLU A 38 13.94 21.41 9.68
C GLU A 38 14.48 20.08 10.23
N VAL A 39 13.93 18.95 9.79
CA VAL A 39 14.28 17.62 10.30
C VAL A 39 15.36 16.97 9.43
N TYR A 40 15.09 16.84 8.13
CA TYR A 40 15.99 16.16 7.19
C TYR A 40 17.46 16.66 7.25
N PRO A 41 17.79 17.96 7.33
CA PRO A 41 19.17 18.41 7.42
C PRO A 41 19.98 17.86 8.60
N ARG A 42 19.29 17.42 9.66
CA ARG A 42 19.90 16.74 10.81
C ARG A 42 20.11 15.26 10.55
N LEU A 43 19.14 14.62 9.89
CA LEU A 43 19.16 13.20 9.61
C LEU A 43 20.15 12.81 8.49
N LYS A 44 20.33 13.64 7.48
CA LYS A 44 21.16 13.33 6.31
C LYS A 44 22.63 13.01 6.62
N ASN A 45 23.16 13.45 7.76
CA ASN A 45 24.54 13.19 8.15
C ASN A 45 24.73 11.80 8.79
N HIS A 46 23.68 11.27 9.39
CA HIS A 46 23.61 9.92 9.93
C HIS A 46 22.20 9.39 9.64
N PRO A 47 21.95 8.93 8.40
CA PRO A 47 20.63 8.52 7.99
C PRO A 47 20.07 7.42 8.89
N PRO A 48 18.83 7.60 9.45
CA PRO A 48 18.14 6.55 10.17
C PRO A 48 17.72 5.42 9.22
N LEU A 49 17.11 4.41 9.80
CA LEU A 49 16.74 3.16 9.12
C LEU A 49 16.07 3.43 7.76
N PHE A 50 16.77 3.05 6.70
CA PHE A 50 16.34 3.13 5.29
C PHE A 50 15.76 4.48 4.84
N LEU A 51 16.24 5.59 5.39
CA LEU A 51 15.78 6.96 5.07
C LEU A 51 15.64 7.24 3.57
N TYR A 52 16.45 6.62 2.73
CA TYR A 52 16.47 6.85 1.29
C TYR A 52 15.80 5.75 0.47
N SER A 53 15.15 4.79 1.10
CA SER A 53 14.34 3.81 0.36
C SER A 53 13.18 4.51 -0.37
N GLY A 54 12.87 4.03 -1.56
CA GLY A 54 11.71 4.48 -2.33
C GLY A 54 10.41 3.79 -1.92
N GLU A 55 10.53 2.62 -1.28
CA GLU A 55 9.40 1.76 -0.94
C GLU A 55 9.17 1.65 0.58
N PHE A 56 10.23 1.70 1.38
CA PHE A 56 10.13 1.56 2.82
C PHE A 56 9.99 2.91 3.53
N GLU A 57 8.95 3.05 4.33
CA GLU A 57 8.74 4.16 5.27
C GLU A 57 8.70 3.62 6.70
N LEU A 58 9.56 4.15 7.57
CA LEU A 58 9.59 3.75 8.98
C LEU A 58 8.31 4.24 9.70
N ILE A 59 7.61 3.35 10.39
CA ILE A 59 6.50 3.74 11.25
C ILE A 59 7.05 4.41 12.52
N PRO A 60 6.62 5.64 12.85
CA PRO A 60 7.03 6.29 14.09
C PRO A 60 6.69 5.41 15.31
N LEU A 61 7.63 5.25 16.22
CA LEU A 61 7.45 4.38 17.41
C LEU A 61 6.19 4.70 18.23
N ALA A 62 5.75 5.96 18.22
CA ALA A 62 4.54 6.38 18.92
C ALA A 62 3.26 5.78 18.33
N ASN A 63 3.28 5.43 17.04
CA ASN A 63 2.12 4.92 16.30
C ASN A 63 2.09 3.38 16.26
N ILE A 64 3.20 2.69 16.62
CA ILE A 64 3.26 1.22 16.49
C ILE A 64 2.16 0.52 17.28
N ALA A 65 1.84 0.99 18.51
CA ALA A 65 0.77 0.38 19.30
C ALA A 65 -0.59 0.43 18.60
N GLU A 66 -0.95 1.59 18.06
CA GLU A 66 -2.18 1.80 17.30
C GLU A 66 -2.21 0.90 16.06
N THR A 67 -1.12 0.84 15.31
CA THR A 67 -1.02 -0.02 14.11
C THR A 67 -1.09 -1.51 14.46
N ILE A 68 -0.54 -1.96 15.61
CA ILE A 68 -0.71 -3.35 16.07
C ILE A 68 -2.19 -3.65 16.34
N GLU A 69 -2.91 -2.73 17.02
CA GLU A 69 -4.34 -2.89 17.30
C GLU A 69 -5.18 -2.90 16.03
N GLU A 70 -4.87 -2.02 15.06
CA GLU A 70 -5.53 -2.00 13.75
C GLU A 70 -5.34 -3.30 12.96
N LEU A 71 -4.13 -3.87 12.99
CA LEU A 71 -3.83 -5.10 12.26
C LEU A 71 -4.35 -6.35 12.96
N ASN A 72 -4.17 -6.46 14.28
CA ASN A 72 -4.41 -7.71 15.01
C ASN A 72 -5.69 -7.66 15.88
N GLY A 73 -6.38 -6.52 15.94
CA GLY A 73 -7.58 -6.32 16.75
C GLY A 73 -8.82 -7.00 16.18
N GLU A 74 -9.88 -7.10 17.01
CA GLU A 74 -11.17 -7.67 16.60
C GLU A 74 -11.86 -6.89 15.47
N ASP A 75 -11.57 -5.59 15.36
CA ASP A 75 -12.11 -4.69 14.33
C ASP A 75 -11.21 -4.62 13.07
N SER A 76 -10.20 -5.48 12.97
CA SER A 76 -9.33 -5.55 11.79
C SER A 76 -10.13 -5.87 10.52
N TRP A 77 -9.76 -5.26 9.41
CA TRP A 77 -10.35 -5.54 8.09
C TRP A 77 -10.19 -7.01 7.67
N PHE A 78 -9.17 -7.69 8.21
CA PHE A 78 -8.89 -9.10 7.96
C PHE A 78 -8.97 -9.89 9.26
N SER A 79 -9.64 -11.02 9.22
CA SER A 79 -9.59 -12.00 10.32
C SER A 79 -8.25 -12.74 10.29
N ILE A 80 -7.25 -12.18 10.96
CA ILE A 80 -5.91 -12.78 11.02
C ILE A 80 -6.00 -14.16 11.68
N ASN A 81 -5.30 -15.15 11.11
CA ASN A 81 -5.15 -16.45 11.70
C ASN A 81 -4.52 -16.31 13.11
N PRO A 82 -5.19 -16.81 14.18
CA PRO A 82 -4.73 -16.65 15.55
C PRO A 82 -3.36 -17.28 15.83
N ASP A 83 -2.82 -18.08 14.91
CA ASP A 83 -1.46 -18.61 15.00
C ASP A 83 -0.39 -17.54 14.74
N TYR A 84 -0.77 -16.43 14.11
CA TYR A 84 0.14 -15.34 13.75
C TYR A 84 -0.04 -14.11 14.65
N LEU A 85 1.07 -13.42 14.90
CA LEU A 85 1.09 -12.07 15.44
C LEU A 85 2.04 -11.23 14.58
N PHE A 86 1.51 -10.19 13.96
CA PHE A 86 2.26 -9.26 13.14
C PHE A 86 2.59 -8.01 13.94
N ILE A 87 3.89 -7.70 14.02
CA ILE A 87 4.37 -6.48 14.70
C ILE A 87 4.94 -5.55 13.63
N PRO A 88 4.19 -4.53 13.21
CA PRO A 88 4.62 -3.62 12.15
C PRO A 88 5.77 -2.73 12.63
N PHE A 89 6.70 -2.40 11.72
CA PHE A 89 7.78 -1.45 11.97
C PHE A 89 8.04 -0.52 10.78
N GLY A 90 7.48 -0.83 9.62
CA GLY A 90 7.55 -0.04 8.41
C GLY A 90 6.31 -0.23 7.56
N GLN A 91 6.14 0.63 6.58
CA GLN A 91 5.04 0.59 5.61
C GLN A 91 5.54 0.96 4.23
N THR A 92 4.77 0.61 3.18
CA THR A 92 4.96 1.15 1.84
C THR A 92 4.13 2.42 1.66
N GLY A 93 4.48 3.24 0.67
CA GLY A 93 3.62 4.36 0.26
C GLY A 93 2.24 3.93 -0.25
N GLY A 94 2.05 2.63 -0.56
CA GLY A 94 0.77 2.02 -0.95
C GLY A 94 -0.10 1.59 0.22
N GLY A 95 0.43 1.51 1.44
CA GLY A 95 -0.31 1.09 2.64
C GLY A 95 -0.05 -0.35 3.07
N ASP A 96 0.89 -1.06 2.44
CA ASP A 96 1.32 -2.39 2.91
C ASP A 96 2.26 -2.24 4.11
N TYR A 97 2.30 -3.27 4.97
CA TYR A 97 3.07 -3.22 6.19
C TYR A 97 4.26 -4.18 6.21
N TYR A 98 5.45 -3.68 6.53
CA TYR A 98 6.60 -4.50 6.90
C TYR A 98 6.49 -4.90 8.36
N CYS A 99 6.37 -6.22 8.62
CA CYS A 99 6.12 -6.76 9.94
C CYS A 99 7.15 -7.80 10.37
N PHE A 100 7.43 -7.83 11.67
CA PHE A 100 7.96 -9.03 12.31
C PHE A 100 6.84 -10.06 12.43
N LEU A 101 7.08 -11.30 12.00
CA LEU A 101 6.12 -12.39 12.10
C LEU A 101 6.44 -13.29 13.31
N TYR A 102 5.49 -13.43 14.22
CA TYR A 102 5.56 -14.34 15.36
C TYR A 102 4.51 -15.44 15.25
N ASN A 103 4.90 -16.67 15.60
CA ASN A 103 3.95 -17.77 15.75
C ASN A 103 3.44 -17.80 17.20
N GLN A 104 2.15 -17.56 17.40
CA GLN A 104 1.52 -17.52 18.73
C GLN A 104 1.47 -18.86 19.42
N ASN A 105 1.46 -19.97 18.68
CA ASN A 105 1.48 -21.33 19.20
C ASN A 105 2.87 -21.82 19.60
N ALA A 106 3.92 -21.07 19.27
CA ALA A 106 5.28 -21.40 19.71
C ALA A 106 5.39 -21.26 21.24
N PRO A 107 6.15 -22.13 21.93
CA PRO A 107 6.45 -21.97 23.35
C PRO A 107 7.00 -20.56 23.63
N SER A 108 6.66 -19.98 24.80
CA SER A 108 7.01 -18.59 25.16
C SER A 108 8.51 -18.24 25.00
N LEU A 109 9.40 -19.24 25.11
CA LEU A 109 10.82 -19.12 24.81
C LEU A 109 11.15 -19.00 23.32
N ALA A 110 10.30 -19.51 22.44
CA ALA A 110 10.47 -19.37 20.98
C ALA A 110 9.90 -18.05 20.45
N ARG A 111 9.15 -17.31 21.26
CA ARG A 111 8.79 -15.90 20.99
C ARG A 111 9.95 -14.93 21.30
N ALA A 112 11.02 -15.42 21.92
CA ALA A 112 12.30 -14.73 22.10
C ALA A 112 13.11 -14.92 20.80
N CYS A 113 12.88 -14.06 19.84
CA CYS A 113 13.28 -14.27 18.47
C CYS A 113 14.76 -13.91 18.22
N SER A 114 15.63 -14.92 18.18
CA SER A 114 16.94 -14.75 17.53
C SER A 114 16.83 -14.75 16.00
N SER A 115 15.69 -15.20 15.44
CA SER A 115 15.40 -15.25 14.01
C SER A 115 13.91 -14.98 13.79
N CYS A 116 13.55 -13.69 13.73
CA CYS A 116 12.20 -13.26 13.47
C CYS A 116 12.03 -12.97 11.97
N PRO A 117 11.24 -13.74 11.25
CA PRO A 117 10.99 -13.47 9.83
C PRO A 117 10.39 -12.08 9.63
N ILE A 118 10.81 -11.45 8.55
CA ILE A 118 10.25 -10.19 8.09
C ILE A 118 9.35 -10.47 6.90
N VAL A 119 8.12 -10.00 7.00
CA VAL A 119 7.09 -10.17 5.96
C VAL A 119 6.54 -8.83 5.52
N LEU A 120 6.06 -8.78 4.28
CA LEU A 120 5.24 -7.70 3.75
C LEU A 120 3.80 -8.19 3.72
N LEU A 121 2.92 -7.49 4.45
CA LEU A 121 1.48 -7.70 4.42
C LEU A 121 0.86 -6.78 3.40
N TYR A 122 0.16 -7.34 2.42
CA TYR A 122 -0.56 -6.56 1.44
C TYR A 122 -1.89 -6.07 2.02
N HIS A 123 -2.15 -4.76 1.91
CA HIS A 123 -3.36 -4.13 2.46
C HIS A 123 -4.64 -4.44 1.67
N ASP A 124 -4.51 -4.91 0.42
CA ASP A 124 -5.61 -5.18 -0.50
C ASP A 124 -5.81 -6.68 -0.81
N SER A 125 -5.09 -7.56 -0.10
CA SER A 125 -5.22 -9.00 -0.22
C SER A 125 -5.05 -9.70 1.13
N ASP A 126 -5.35 -10.99 1.18
CA ASP A 126 -5.14 -11.87 2.33
C ASP A 126 -3.76 -12.55 2.32
N GLU A 127 -2.87 -12.10 1.44
CA GLU A 127 -1.53 -12.65 1.25
C GLU A 127 -0.47 -11.82 1.96
N ALA A 128 0.56 -12.52 2.44
CA ALA A 128 1.79 -11.94 2.93
C ALA A 128 2.99 -12.55 2.19
N GLU A 129 4.02 -11.73 1.96
CA GLU A 129 5.27 -12.17 1.35
C GLU A 129 6.40 -12.24 2.38
N LEU A 130 7.09 -13.38 2.45
CA LEU A 130 8.31 -13.52 3.26
C LEU A 130 9.48 -12.85 2.54
N LEU A 131 10.00 -11.78 3.12
CA LEU A 131 11.12 -11.01 2.56
C LEU A 131 12.47 -11.50 3.06
N ALA A 132 12.56 -11.88 4.35
CA ALA A 132 13.79 -12.34 4.97
C ALA A 132 13.51 -13.20 6.21
N ASN A 133 14.43 -14.10 6.56
CA ASN A 133 14.31 -14.94 7.75
C ASN A 133 14.74 -14.22 9.03
N THR A 134 15.48 -13.13 8.91
CA THR A 134 15.99 -12.32 10.03
C THR A 134 15.95 -10.85 9.69
N LEU A 135 15.96 -9.98 10.71
CA LEU A 135 16.10 -8.54 10.51
C LEU A 135 17.44 -8.17 9.84
N GLU A 136 18.52 -8.90 10.09
CA GLU A 136 19.82 -8.65 9.46
C GLU A 136 19.78 -8.95 7.95
N ASP A 137 19.14 -10.06 7.56
CA ASP A 137 18.92 -10.37 6.13
C ASP A 137 18.01 -9.34 5.46
N PHE A 138 17.00 -8.85 6.19
CA PHE A 138 16.16 -7.77 5.69
C PHE A 138 16.94 -6.45 5.50
N PHE A 139 17.92 -6.16 6.35
CA PHE A 139 18.83 -5.03 6.12
C PHE A 139 19.57 -5.16 4.80
N PHE A 140 20.10 -6.32 4.52
CA PHE A 140 20.78 -6.57 3.26
C PHE A 140 19.83 -6.44 2.06
N TYR A 141 18.63 -7.04 2.17
CA TYR A 141 17.55 -6.93 1.19
C TYR A 141 17.24 -5.46 0.87
N GLU A 142 16.90 -4.70 1.90
CA GLU A 142 16.39 -3.33 1.72
C GLU A 142 17.50 -2.36 1.30
N MET A 143 18.73 -2.56 1.75
CA MET A 143 19.87 -1.79 1.28
C MET A 143 20.11 -1.98 -0.23
N LEU A 144 19.96 -3.18 -0.79
CA LEU A 144 20.03 -3.40 -2.22
C LEU A 144 18.81 -2.81 -2.96
N ASN A 145 17.62 -3.03 -2.41
CA ASN A 145 16.38 -2.53 -2.98
C ASN A 145 16.36 -1.00 -3.07
N SER A 146 16.85 -0.31 -2.04
CA SER A 146 16.94 1.17 -2.00
C SER A 146 17.79 1.79 -3.13
N VAL A 147 18.65 1.01 -3.80
CA VAL A 147 19.53 1.50 -4.87
C VAL A 147 19.33 0.79 -6.22
N ASN A 148 18.27 -0.01 -6.33
CA ASN A 148 17.89 -0.68 -7.57
C ASN A 148 17.13 0.25 -8.51
N ASP A 149 16.02 0.85 -8.08
CA ASP A 149 15.20 1.76 -8.89
C ASP A 149 15.11 3.14 -8.22
N ILE A 150 15.93 4.07 -8.68
CA ILE A 150 16.09 5.40 -8.09
C ILE A 150 15.48 6.44 -9.00
N TYR A 151 14.25 6.86 -8.71
CA TYR A 151 13.59 7.90 -9.50
C TYR A 151 14.16 9.31 -9.21
N GLU A 152 13.99 10.23 -10.15
CA GLU A 152 14.62 11.55 -10.10
C GLU A 152 14.17 12.41 -8.91
N GLY A 153 12.90 12.27 -8.50
CA GLY A 153 12.32 12.98 -7.35
C GLY A 153 12.59 12.33 -5.99
N SER A 154 13.30 11.19 -5.92
CA SER A 154 13.61 10.54 -4.65
C SER A 154 14.47 11.43 -3.75
N LEU A 155 14.28 11.30 -2.42
CA LEU A 155 15.00 12.10 -1.42
C LEU A 155 16.52 11.97 -1.58
N VAL A 156 17.03 10.81 -1.94
CA VAL A 156 18.47 10.56 -2.16
C VAL A 156 19.05 11.37 -3.30
N ARG A 157 18.22 11.77 -4.30
CA ARG A 157 18.65 12.56 -5.48
C ARG A 157 18.28 14.03 -5.41
N SER A 158 17.12 14.35 -4.86
CA SER A 158 16.58 15.71 -4.83
C SER A 158 17.24 16.58 -3.75
N GLU A 159 17.81 15.97 -2.70
CA GLU A 159 18.30 16.67 -1.53
C GLU A 159 19.81 16.50 -1.33
N GLY A 160 20.60 17.21 -2.15
CA GLY A 160 22.07 17.25 -2.05
C GLY A 160 22.77 16.40 -3.11
N ASP A 161 24.02 15.98 -2.82
CA ASP A 161 24.79 15.12 -3.72
C ASP A 161 24.41 13.65 -3.52
N PHE A 162 24.02 13.01 -4.62
CA PHE A 162 23.60 11.61 -4.63
C PHE A 162 24.66 10.65 -4.03
N TYR A 163 25.91 10.80 -4.46
CA TYR A 163 26.98 9.90 -4.03
C TYR A 163 27.38 10.10 -2.56
N GLU A 164 27.29 11.34 -2.08
CA GLU A 164 27.44 11.60 -0.65
C GLU A 164 26.29 10.97 0.16
N ASN A 165 25.05 11.08 -0.31
CA ASN A 165 23.88 10.54 0.38
C ASN A 165 23.94 9.02 0.48
N ILE A 166 24.23 8.30 -0.62
CA ILE A 166 24.37 6.84 -0.58
C ILE A 166 25.58 6.38 0.24
N THR A 167 26.67 7.14 0.23
CA THR A 167 27.85 6.84 1.07
C THR A 167 27.50 6.95 2.55
N ARG A 168 26.77 7.99 2.96
CA ARG A 168 26.32 8.17 4.34
C ARG A 168 25.33 7.06 4.74
N LEU A 169 24.39 6.70 3.84
CA LEU A 169 23.48 5.57 4.07
C LEU A 169 24.25 4.28 4.31
N LEU A 170 25.19 3.94 3.44
CA LEU A 170 26.02 2.75 3.62
C LEU A 170 26.76 2.77 4.95
N GLN A 171 27.43 3.88 5.29
CA GLN A 171 28.20 4.03 6.52
C GLN A 171 27.34 3.91 7.78
N SER A 172 26.12 4.43 7.78
CA SER A 172 25.21 4.35 8.94
C SER A 172 24.62 2.94 9.11
N HIS A 173 24.48 2.14 8.04
CA HIS A 173 23.82 0.83 8.08
C HIS A 173 24.80 -0.36 8.18
N LEU A 174 25.99 -0.29 7.58
CA LEU A 174 26.99 -1.38 7.62
C LEU A 174 27.30 -1.93 9.02
N PRO A 175 27.35 -1.11 10.11
CA PRO A 175 27.61 -1.64 11.45
C PRO A 175 26.59 -2.67 11.96
N TYR A 176 25.40 -2.72 11.35
CA TYR A 176 24.30 -3.61 11.75
C TYR A 176 24.28 -4.93 10.96
N ILE A 177 25.11 -5.08 9.93
CA ILE A 177 25.25 -6.29 9.13
C ILE A 177 26.51 -7.01 9.59
N THR A 178 26.37 -8.20 10.20
CA THR A 178 27.50 -8.98 10.73
C THR A 178 28.09 -9.92 9.69
N ASN A 179 27.31 -10.31 8.67
CA ASN A 179 27.77 -11.17 7.60
C ASN A 179 28.75 -10.43 6.68
N GLU A 180 30.02 -10.84 6.71
CA GLU A 180 31.10 -10.17 5.97
C GLU A 180 30.90 -10.25 4.45
N ALA A 181 30.34 -11.34 3.92
CA ALA A 181 30.08 -11.46 2.49
C ALA A 181 28.97 -10.47 2.04
N GLN A 182 27.91 -10.32 2.81
CA GLN A 182 26.86 -9.32 2.54
C GLN A 182 27.41 -7.89 2.62
N ARG A 183 28.29 -7.60 3.59
CA ARG A 183 28.98 -6.30 3.71
C ARG A 183 29.81 -5.96 2.48
N GLN A 184 30.59 -6.93 1.97
CA GLN A 184 31.41 -6.75 0.77
C GLN A 184 30.57 -6.47 -0.47
N VAL A 185 29.47 -7.19 -0.65
CA VAL A 185 28.52 -6.93 -1.75
C VAL A 185 27.96 -5.52 -1.67
N LEU A 186 27.48 -5.07 -0.49
CA LEU A 186 26.97 -3.71 -0.35
C LEU A 186 28.03 -2.65 -0.63
N GLN A 187 29.26 -2.83 -0.12
CA GLN A 187 30.36 -1.90 -0.41
C GLN A 187 30.67 -1.82 -1.91
N GLU A 188 30.64 -2.94 -2.61
CA GLU A 188 30.84 -2.99 -4.05
C GLU A 188 29.70 -2.26 -4.80
N VAL A 189 28.45 -2.63 -4.54
CA VAL A 189 27.26 -2.06 -5.20
C VAL A 189 27.19 -0.53 -4.98
N TYR A 190 27.37 -0.08 -3.75
CA TYR A 190 27.32 1.34 -3.41
C TYR A 190 28.51 2.17 -3.94
N SER A 191 29.58 1.52 -4.41
CA SER A 191 30.71 2.18 -5.10
C SER A 191 30.46 2.43 -6.58
N ARG A 192 29.38 1.88 -7.15
CA ARG A 192 29.07 1.93 -8.57
C ARG A 192 28.54 3.29 -9.00
N LYS A 193 28.54 3.52 -10.30
CA LYS A 193 27.91 4.69 -10.90
C LYS A 193 26.43 4.42 -11.18
N LEU A 194 25.62 5.45 -10.98
CA LEU A 194 24.23 5.44 -11.38
C LEU A 194 24.11 5.13 -12.89
N THR A 195 23.37 4.09 -13.25
CA THR A 195 23.29 3.53 -14.59
C THR A 195 21.83 3.39 -15.02
N ASN A 196 21.56 3.53 -16.30
CA ASN A 196 20.23 3.26 -16.87
C ASN A 196 20.08 1.75 -17.14
N PHE A 197 18.99 1.19 -16.65
CA PHE A 197 18.57 -0.18 -16.90
C PHE A 197 17.21 -0.18 -17.62
N THR A 198 16.82 -1.35 -18.12
CA THR A 198 15.56 -1.53 -18.85
C THR A 198 14.79 -2.70 -18.29
N ARG A 199 13.52 -2.47 -17.95
CA ARG A 199 12.58 -3.48 -17.49
C ARG A 199 11.54 -3.73 -18.58
N VAL A 200 11.35 -4.99 -18.96
CA VAL A 200 10.33 -5.39 -19.94
C VAL A 200 9.05 -5.72 -19.18
N LEU A 201 8.02 -4.95 -19.41
CA LEU A 201 6.68 -5.17 -18.88
C LEU A 201 5.79 -5.84 -19.94
N PRO A 202 4.65 -6.46 -19.58
CA PRO A 202 3.80 -7.18 -20.53
C PRO A 202 3.32 -6.36 -21.74
N ARG A 203 3.27 -5.02 -21.63
CA ARG A 203 2.75 -4.12 -22.68
C ARG A 203 3.68 -2.95 -23.00
N SER A 204 4.83 -2.86 -22.36
CA SER A 204 5.74 -1.72 -22.50
C SER A 204 7.16 -2.07 -22.08
N THR A 205 8.09 -1.17 -22.34
CA THR A 205 9.45 -1.22 -21.84
C THR A 205 9.68 0.03 -21.02
N GLN A 206 10.14 -0.12 -19.79
CA GLN A 206 10.43 0.98 -18.88
C GLN A 206 11.95 1.10 -18.69
N THR A 207 12.45 2.34 -18.77
CA THR A 207 13.83 2.65 -18.38
C THR A 207 13.84 3.21 -16.97
N TYR A 208 14.74 2.71 -16.13
CA TYR A 208 14.94 3.17 -14.75
C TYR A 208 16.43 3.38 -14.46
N GLN A 209 16.76 4.02 -13.35
CA GLN A 209 18.14 4.27 -12.94
C GLN A 209 18.41 3.61 -11.58
N GLY A 210 19.58 2.97 -11.46
CA GLY A 210 20.00 2.31 -10.23
C GLY A 210 21.50 2.05 -10.20
N LEU A 211 21.96 1.43 -9.12
CA LEU A 211 23.34 0.93 -8.99
C LEU A 211 23.45 -0.54 -9.40
N LEU A 212 22.32 -1.24 -9.51
CA LEU A 212 22.21 -2.62 -9.99
C LEU A 212 20.89 -2.82 -10.74
N SER A 213 20.84 -3.83 -11.60
CA SER A 213 19.61 -4.19 -12.32
C SER A 213 18.69 -5.07 -11.50
N ASP A 214 17.40 -5.22 -11.93
CA ASP A 214 16.44 -6.15 -11.32
C ASP A 214 16.97 -7.59 -11.31
N GLU A 215 17.56 -8.02 -12.43
CA GLU A 215 18.12 -9.37 -12.56
C GLU A 215 19.28 -9.60 -11.59
N GLU A 216 20.16 -8.62 -11.45
CA GLU A 216 21.29 -8.71 -10.51
C GLU A 216 20.80 -8.67 -9.06
N LEU A 217 19.81 -7.83 -8.73
CA LEU A 217 19.17 -7.79 -7.42
C LEU A 217 18.64 -9.18 -7.06
N GLU A 218 17.85 -9.78 -7.94
CA GLU A 218 17.26 -11.10 -7.71
C GLU A 218 18.34 -12.18 -7.49
N GLN A 219 19.41 -12.17 -8.30
CA GLN A 219 20.53 -13.10 -8.14
C GLN A 219 21.25 -12.95 -6.80
N LEU A 220 21.51 -11.70 -6.35
CA LEU A 220 22.14 -11.44 -5.06
C LEU A 220 21.25 -11.87 -3.90
N LEU A 221 19.94 -11.58 -3.96
CA LEU A 221 19.00 -12.00 -2.94
C LEU A 221 18.92 -13.53 -2.85
N GLN A 222 18.82 -14.22 -3.97
CA GLN A 222 18.82 -15.69 -4.01
C GLN A 222 20.09 -16.29 -3.44
N GLN A 223 21.25 -15.66 -3.71
CA GLN A 223 22.54 -16.15 -3.24
C GLN A 223 22.77 -15.93 -1.73
N TYR A 224 22.39 -14.76 -1.20
CA TYR A 224 22.80 -14.33 0.13
C TYR A 224 21.71 -14.44 1.20
N ILE A 225 20.44 -14.46 0.80
CA ILE A 225 19.29 -14.63 1.69
C ILE A 225 18.29 -15.65 1.13
N PRO A 226 18.71 -16.89 0.85
CA PRO A 226 17.83 -17.87 0.23
C PRO A 226 16.62 -18.15 1.12
N ILE A 227 15.44 -17.94 0.59
CA ILE A 227 14.18 -18.32 1.21
C ILE A 227 13.86 -19.74 0.74
N THR A 228 13.67 -20.65 1.70
CA THR A 228 13.30 -22.04 1.41
C THR A 228 11.79 -22.24 1.65
N GLY A 229 11.09 -22.72 0.64
CA GLY A 229 9.64 -22.93 0.68
C GLY A 229 8.85 -21.88 -0.09
N GLU A 230 7.57 -21.79 0.21
CA GLU A 230 6.69 -20.79 -0.40
C GLU A 230 7.02 -19.39 0.14
N LYS A 231 7.21 -18.46 -0.78
CA LYS A 231 7.53 -17.07 -0.45
C LYS A 231 6.29 -16.29 -0.05
N THR A 232 5.14 -16.64 -0.63
CA THR A 232 3.85 -16.01 -0.37
C THR A 232 2.94 -16.98 0.37
N PHE A 233 2.21 -16.52 1.37
CA PHE A 233 1.26 -17.33 2.13
C PHE A 233 0.03 -16.51 2.54
N VAL A 234 -1.12 -17.20 2.69
CA VAL A 234 -2.36 -16.63 3.20
C VAL A 234 -2.25 -16.53 4.72
N TYR A 235 -2.48 -15.33 5.26
CA TYR A 235 -2.34 -15.06 6.69
C TYR A 235 -3.68 -14.94 7.43
N THR A 236 -4.78 -14.97 6.70
CA THR A 236 -6.13 -14.92 7.27
C THR A 236 -6.63 -16.30 7.62
N THR A 237 -7.56 -16.39 8.56
CA THR A 237 -8.39 -17.60 8.65
C THR A 237 -9.27 -17.63 7.41
N GLU A 238 -9.48 -18.83 6.83
CA GLU A 238 -10.65 -19.14 6.03
C GLU A 238 -11.92 -19.00 6.91
N ASN A 239 -12.20 -17.82 7.37
CA ASN A 239 -13.58 -17.46 7.43
C ASN A 239 -13.96 -17.38 5.95
N GLU A 240 -14.88 -18.24 5.54
CA GLU A 240 -15.81 -17.93 4.49
C GLU A 240 -16.49 -16.59 4.86
N ILE A 241 -15.75 -15.48 4.78
CA ILE A 241 -16.33 -14.33 4.14
C ILE A 241 -16.53 -14.91 2.77
N GLU A 242 -17.75 -15.51 2.52
CA GLU A 242 -18.27 -15.52 1.18
C GLU A 242 -17.92 -14.13 0.69
N SER A 243 -16.82 -14.02 -0.04
CA SER A 243 -16.53 -12.84 -0.82
C SER A 243 -17.69 -12.82 -1.77
N THR A 244 -18.74 -12.12 -1.32
CA THR A 244 -19.87 -11.86 -2.17
C THR A 244 -19.23 -11.18 -3.35
N PRO A 245 -19.23 -11.82 -4.51
CA PRO A 245 -18.37 -11.40 -5.60
C PRO A 245 -18.74 -9.95 -5.92
N SER A 246 -17.86 -9.04 -5.55
CA SER A 246 -17.98 -7.68 -6.01
C SER A 246 -17.87 -7.75 -7.53
N ARG A 247 -18.89 -7.29 -8.21
CA ARG A 247 -18.94 -7.29 -9.66
C ARG A 247 -19.20 -5.90 -10.20
N TYR A 248 -18.54 -5.60 -11.29
CA TYR A 248 -18.89 -4.45 -12.08
C TYR A 248 -20.05 -4.83 -13.00
N ILE A 249 -21.12 -4.06 -12.96
CA ILE A 249 -22.24 -4.21 -13.88
C ILE A 249 -22.21 -3.06 -14.86
N ASP A 250 -21.97 -3.38 -16.10
CA ASP A 250 -22.10 -2.43 -17.19
C ASP A 250 -23.57 -2.24 -17.52
N GLY A 251 -23.98 -0.99 -17.71
CA GLY A 251 -25.36 -0.69 -18.02
C GLY A 251 -25.58 0.73 -18.53
N THR A 252 -26.84 1.07 -18.67
CA THR A 252 -27.25 2.40 -19.11
C THR A 252 -28.26 2.96 -18.13
N LEU A 253 -27.94 4.11 -17.55
CA LEU A 253 -28.88 4.86 -16.73
C LEU A 253 -29.75 5.73 -17.64
N TYR A 254 -31.04 5.59 -17.50
CA TYR A 254 -32.05 6.37 -18.24
C TYR A 254 -32.76 7.33 -17.31
N VAL A 255 -32.96 8.57 -17.77
CA VAL A 255 -33.86 9.55 -17.19
C VAL A 255 -34.93 9.85 -18.22
N ARG A 256 -36.17 9.46 -17.92
CA ARG A 256 -37.34 9.64 -18.81
C ARG A 256 -38.29 10.62 -18.15
N VAL A 257 -38.77 11.60 -18.95
CA VAL A 257 -39.73 12.60 -18.49
C VAL A 257 -40.97 12.53 -19.37
N SER A 258 -42.07 12.13 -18.79
CA SER A 258 -43.34 11.95 -19.51
C SER A 258 -44.53 12.47 -18.68
N PRO A 259 -45.43 13.26 -19.24
CA PRO A 259 -45.42 13.86 -20.60
C PRO A 259 -44.30 14.90 -20.75
N ILE A 260 -44.05 15.32 -22.01
CA ILE A 260 -43.05 16.37 -22.28
C ILE A 260 -43.45 17.64 -21.51
N PRO A 261 -42.58 18.17 -20.64
CA PRO A 261 -42.91 19.30 -19.79
C PRO A 261 -42.99 20.59 -20.59
N ALA A 262 -43.74 21.57 -20.07
CA ALA A 262 -43.80 22.90 -20.66
C ALA A 262 -42.41 23.57 -20.65
N LYS A 263 -42.14 24.45 -21.65
CA LYS A 263 -40.79 25.05 -21.83
C LYS A 263 -40.19 25.73 -20.61
N ASN A 264 -41.01 26.17 -19.66
CA ASN A 264 -40.58 26.87 -18.41
C ASN A 264 -40.68 25.98 -17.18
N ASP A 265 -40.76 24.66 -17.33
CA ASP A 265 -40.84 23.72 -16.23
C ASP A 265 -39.50 23.63 -15.49
N LYS A 266 -39.53 23.64 -14.17
CA LYS A 266 -38.33 23.55 -13.31
C LYS A 266 -37.54 22.24 -13.51
N VAL A 267 -38.16 21.18 -14.05
CA VAL A 267 -37.49 19.93 -14.38
C VAL A 267 -36.34 20.15 -15.36
N TYR A 268 -36.44 21.15 -16.26
CA TYR A 268 -35.34 21.44 -17.20
C TYR A 268 -34.06 21.93 -16.51
N ASP A 269 -34.16 22.61 -15.37
CA ASP A 269 -32.96 23.03 -14.61
C ASP A 269 -32.26 21.82 -13.99
N ALA A 270 -33.04 20.86 -13.48
CA ALA A 270 -32.50 19.60 -12.95
C ALA A 270 -31.88 18.72 -14.07
N LEU A 271 -32.54 18.69 -15.26
CA LEU A 271 -32.00 17.96 -16.43
C LEU A 271 -30.70 18.59 -16.95
N LYS A 272 -30.59 19.91 -16.97
CA LYS A 272 -29.34 20.61 -17.34
C LYS A 272 -28.22 20.30 -16.38
N ALA A 273 -28.51 20.15 -15.08
CA ALA A 273 -27.53 19.80 -14.06
C ALA A 273 -26.89 18.42 -14.26
N LEU A 274 -27.56 17.49 -14.99
CA LEU A 274 -26.97 16.21 -15.36
C LEU A 274 -25.81 16.34 -16.35
N ASN A 275 -25.82 17.42 -17.16
CA ASN A 275 -24.85 17.64 -18.26
C ASN A 275 -24.79 16.48 -19.28
N TRP A 276 -25.93 15.83 -19.52
CA TRP A 276 -26.06 14.74 -20.49
C TRP A 276 -26.61 15.29 -21.79
N ARG A 277 -26.23 14.65 -22.90
CA ARG A 277 -26.86 14.90 -24.17
C ARG A 277 -28.24 14.23 -24.20
N GLN A 278 -29.24 14.98 -24.60
CA GLN A 278 -30.58 14.42 -24.87
C GLN A 278 -30.45 13.41 -26.04
N ASN A 279 -30.77 12.14 -25.80
CA ASN A 279 -30.56 11.10 -26.79
C ASN A 279 -31.68 11.03 -27.83
N LYS A 280 -32.92 11.29 -27.42
CA LYS A 280 -34.04 11.15 -28.31
C LYS A 280 -35.25 11.97 -27.80
N VAL A 281 -35.91 12.71 -28.71
CA VAL A 281 -37.30 13.12 -28.50
C VAL A 281 -38.15 11.97 -29.03
N VAL A 282 -38.74 11.21 -28.14
CA VAL A 282 -39.79 10.26 -28.46
C VAL A 282 -41.09 11.06 -28.46
N THR A 283 -42.08 10.70 -29.26
CA THR A 283 -43.27 11.49 -29.55
C THR A 283 -44.03 12.04 -28.31
N ASP A 284 -43.85 11.43 -27.15
CA ASP A 284 -44.55 11.73 -25.88
C ASP A 284 -43.64 11.96 -24.67
N ARG A 285 -42.31 11.84 -24.79
CA ARG A 285 -41.38 11.95 -23.67
C ARG A 285 -40.01 12.47 -24.09
N LEU A 286 -39.29 13.03 -23.09
CA LEU A 286 -37.85 13.29 -23.19
C LEU A 286 -37.11 12.10 -22.63
N GLU A 287 -36.03 11.68 -23.29
CA GLU A 287 -35.17 10.62 -22.80
C GLU A 287 -33.70 11.05 -22.80
N TYR A 288 -33.04 10.89 -21.67
CA TYR A 288 -31.61 11.07 -21.49
C TYR A 288 -31.02 9.75 -21.07
N SER A 289 -29.83 9.41 -21.57
CA SER A 289 -29.16 8.20 -21.15
C SER A 289 -27.66 8.39 -21.02
N LYS A 290 -27.05 7.60 -20.16
CA LYS A 290 -25.61 7.56 -19.93
C LYS A 290 -25.17 6.13 -19.68
N LYS A 291 -24.21 5.63 -20.49
CA LYS A 291 -23.52 4.39 -20.19
C LYS A 291 -22.67 4.59 -18.95
N MET A 292 -22.73 3.66 -18.03
CA MET A 292 -21.95 3.67 -16.81
C MET A 292 -21.72 2.26 -16.32
N GLN A 293 -20.73 2.14 -15.45
CA GLN A 293 -20.40 0.94 -14.74
C GLN A 293 -20.72 1.16 -13.26
N LEU A 294 -21.49 0.26 -12.66
CA LEU A 294 -21.79 0.26 -11.25
C LEU A 294 -20.99 -0.84 -10.58
N TYR A 295 -20.38 -0.52 -9.44
CA TYR A 295 -19.73 -1.49 -8.58
C TYR A 295 -20.75 -2.03 -7.60
N TYR A 296 -21.12 -3.31 -7.76
CA TYR A 296 -22.04 -4.00 -6.86
C TYR A 296 -21.26 -4.81 -5.84
N ASN A 297 -21.61 -4.61 -4.58
CA ASN A 297 -21.26 -5.53 -3.52
C ASN A 297 -22.55 -6.22 -3.07
N ASP A 298 -22.76 -7.47 -3.52
CA ASP A 298 -23.99 -8.23 -3.32
C ASP A 298 -24.31 -8.53 -1.83
N GLN A 299 -23.38 -8.22 -0.91
CA GLN A 299 -23.60 -8.40 0.54
C GLN A 299 -24.80 -7.64 1.08
N TYR A 300 -25.21 -6.54 0.44
CA TYR A 300 -26.14 -5.60 1.05
C TYR A 300 -27.56 -5.65 0.48
N GLY A 301 -27.81 -6.37 -0.61
CA GLY A 301 -29.14 -6.41 -1.23
C GLY A 301 -29.78 -5.05 -1.49
N VAL A 302 -28.95 -3.99 -1.57
CA VAL A 302 -29.40 -2.64 -1.74
C VAL A 302 -29.72 -2.31 -3.20
N PRO A 303 -30.69 -1.45 -3.47
CA PRO A 303 -31.02 -1.08 -4.84
C PRO A 303 -29.85 -0.37 -5.52
N TRP A 304 -29.78 -0.46 -6.85
CA TRP A 304 -28.70 0.10 -7.67
C TRP A 304 -28.40 1.58 -7.40
N GLU A 305 -29.38 2.34 -6.95
CA GLU A 305 -29.26 3.77 -6.59
C GLU A 305 -28.23 4.03 -5.48
N GLU A 306 -28.03 3.07 -4.58
CA GLU A 306 -27.08 3.20 -3.45
C GLU A 306 -25.65 3.08 -3.91
N TYR A 307 -25.40 2.49 -5.07
CA TYR A 307 -24.07 2.37 -5.68
C TYR A 307 -23.64 3.61 -6.48
N ILE A 308 -24.52 4.62 -6.60
CA ILE A 308 -24.19 5.91 -7.19
C ILE A 308 -23.69 6.85 -6.10
N LEU A 309 -22.47 7.36 -6.24
CA LEU A 309 -21.81 8.16 -5.22
C LEU A 309 -21.72 9.66 -5.54
N GLY A 310 -21.56 10.48 -4.49
CA GLY A 310 -21.19 11.89 -4.57
C GLY A 310 -22.26 12.78 -5.24
N ALA A 311 -21.80 13.85 -5.85
CA ALA A 311 -22.65 14.87 -6.50
C ALA A 311 -23.57 14.29 -7.59
N PHE A 312 -23.29 13.10 -8.11
CA PHE A 312 -24.14 12.45 -9.09
C PHE A 312 -25.39 11.84 -8.44
N LYS A 313 -25.25 11.23 -7.25
CA LYS A 313 -26.37 10.74 -6.43
C LYS A 313 -27.33 11.89 -6.12
N GLU A 314 -26.81 13.02 -5.67
CA GLU A 314 -27.62 14.21 -5.34
C GLU A 314 -28.44 14.71 -6.56
N ARG A 315 -27.87 14.69 -7.76
CA ARG A 315 -28.55 15.09 -9.01
C ARG A 315 -29.69 14.14 -9.38
N ILE A 316 -29.47 12.84 -9.23
CA ILE A 316 -30.50 11.82 -9.47
C ILE A 316 -31.65 11.96 -8.46
N GLU A 317 -31.34 12.15 -7.17
CA GLU A 317 -32.33 12.39 -6.13
C GLU A 317 -33.14 13.67 -6.36
N ALA A 318 -32.48 14.72 -6.85
CA ALA A 318 -33.17 15.95 -7.23
C ALA A 318 -34.18 15.74 -8.37
N LEU A 319 -33.85 14.89 -9.34
CA LEU A 319 -34.75 14.53 -10.46
C LEU A 319 -35.92 13.66 -10.02
N LYS A 320 -35.70 12.71 -9.12
CA LYS A 320 -36.77 11.84 -8.58
C LYS A 320 -37.86 12.61 -7.82
N LYS A 321 -37.61 13.85 -7.41
CA LYS A 321 -38.61 14.72 -6.78
C LYS A 321 -39.72 15.18 -7.75
N PHE A 322 -39.50 15.04 -9.06
CA PHE A 322 -40.51 15.40 -10.05
C PHE A 322 -41.41 14.20 -10.38
N PRO A 323 -42.73 14.28 -10.24
CA PRO A 323 -43.65 13.13 -10.39
C PRO A 323 -43.69 12.56 -11.81
N ASN A 324 -43.28 13.34 -12.81
CA ASN A 324 -43.25 12.97 -14.20
C ASN A 324 -41.85 12.46 -14.66
N VAL A 325 -40.90 12.28 -13.73
CA VAL A 325 -39.56 11.77 -14.01
C VAL A 325 -39.44 10.33 -13.52
N THR A 326 -38.93 9.47 -14.39
CA THR A 326 -38.56 8.09 -14.07
C THR A 326 -37.07 7.92 -14.31
N VAL A 327 -36.36 7.33 -13.34
CA VAL A 327 -34.96 7.01 -13.43
C VAL A 327 -34.81 5.49 -13.32
N THR A 328 -34.16 4.86 -14.31
CA THR A 328 -33.97 3.41 -14.37
C THR A 328 -32.55 3.08 -14.82
N PHE A 329 -31.97 2.05 -14.24
CA PHE A 329 -30.75 1.47 -14.70
C PHE A 329 -31.06 0.15 -15.44
N GLU A 330 -30.58 0.03 -16.65
CA GLU A 330 -30.75 -1.17 -17.47
C GLU A 330 -29.37 -1.79 -17.68
N GLU A 331 -29.18 -3.01 -17.18
CA GLU A 331 -27.93 -3.77 -17.33
C GLU A 331 -27.68 -4.06 -18.83
N ALA A 332 -26.41 -4.05 -19.23
CA ALA A 332 -26.04 -4.50 -20.56
C ALA A 332 -26.23 -6.02 -20.63
N ASN A 333 -27.02 -6.50 -21.56
CA ASN A 333 -27.09 -7.93 -21.84
C ASN A 333 -25.71 -8.38 -22.33
N ASN A 334 -25.04 -9.20 -21.53
CA ASN A 334 -23.85 -9.94 -21.97
C ASN A 334 -24.37 -11.19 -22.73
N ASP A 335 -24.74 -10.99 -24.00
CA ASP A 335 -24.93 -12.11 -24.94
C ASP A 335 -23.59 -12.55 -25.54
#